data_29e1d8d1adab62f6bcf7ed0edb328913
#
_entry.id   29e1d8d1adab62f6bcf7ed0edb328913
#
_cell.length_a   1.000
_cell.length_b   1.000
_cell.length_c   1.000
_cell.angle_alpha   90.00
_cell.angle_beta   90.00
_cell.angle_gamma   90.00
#
_symmetry.space_group_name_H-M   'P 1'
#
loop_
_entity.id
_entity.type
_entity.pdbx_description
1 polymer ?
#
loop_
_entity_poly.entity_id
_entity_poly.type
_entity_poly.pdbx_seq_one_letter_code
_entity_poly.pdbx_strand_id
1 'polypeptide(L)'
;MTPEVEDLVRSATAPAAVPFVPEVTLWTAAEPFGLWDRTERDAPPFWAFPWAGGQGLARYVLDHPETVAGRRVLDVASGSGLVAIAAAKAGARGVLASDIDEHALAAIALNAAANDTRQVTARRVDLTAADHGDAEVILAADVFYQRDLAATALAFLTAARRAGATVLVADPARAFVPRAELTRVMTYEVPVLQVLEDTPVKTVTVYSLP
;
A
#
# COMPACT_ATOMS: atom_id res chain seq x y z
N MET A 1 2.50 -19.04 -5.21
CA MET A 1 3.79 -18.31 -5.20
C MET A 1 4.87 -19.33 -5.46
N THR A 2 5.78 -19.08 -6.41
CA THR A 2 6.86 -20.02 -6.73
C THR A 2 8.09 -19.74 -5.89
N PRO A 3 8.95 -20.74 -5.60
CA PRO A 3 10.18 -20.53 -4.85
C PRO A 3 11.12 -19.48 -5.50
N GLU A 4 11.14 -19.41 -6.83
CA GLU A 4 11.96 -18.47 -7.58
C GLU A 4 11.57 -16.99 -7.31
N VAL A 5 10.27 -16.70 -7.16
CA VAL A 5 9.77 -15.37 -6.83
C VAL A 5 10.18 -14.96 -5.42
N GLU A 6 10.05 -15.87 -4.44
CA GLU A 6 10.47 -15.61 -3.06
C GLU A 6 11.99 -15.38 -2.96
N ASP A 7 12.78 -16.20 -3.66
CA ASP A 7 14.24 -16.08 -3.68
C ASP A 7 14.68 -14.77 -4.34
N LEU A 8 14.01 -14.33 -5.41
CA LEU A 8 14.28 -13.04 -6.04
C LEU A 8 14.01 -11.89 -5.06
N VAL A 9 12.83 -11.84 -4.45
CA VAL A 9 12.47 -10.79 -3.50
C VAL A 9 13.49 -10.75 -2.34
N ARG A 10 13.81 -11.89 -1.74
CA ARG A 10 14.75 -11.99 -0.62
C ARG A 10 16.17 -11.60 -1.00
N SER A 11 16.66 -12.02 -2.18
CA SER A 11 18.03 -11.73 -2.63
C SER A 11 18.20 -10.28 -3.14
N ALA A 12 17.12 -9.63 -3.55
CA ALA A 12 17.14 -8.28 -4.11
C ALA A 12 16.89 -7.18 -3.06
N THR A 13 16.51 -7.55 -1.83
CA THR A 13 16.10 -6.60 -0.80
C THR A 13 16.82 -6.88 0.53
N ALA A 14 16.82 -5.91 1.42
CA ALA A 14 17.31 -6.03 2.80
C ALA A 14 16.35 -5.34 3.78
N PRO A 15 16.26 -5.81 5.04
CA PRO A 15 15.36 -5.21 6.02
C PRO A 15 15.84 -3.81 6.42
N ALA A 16 14.94 -2.85 6.38
CA ALA A 16 15.18 -1.47 6.82
C ALA A 16 13.91 -0.90 7.48
N ALA A 17 14.10 -0.04 8.48
CA ALA A 17 12.98 0.73 9.04
C ALA A 17 12.48 1.75 8.02
N VAL A 18 11.16 1.91 7.94
CA VAL A 18 10.54 2.89 7.05
C VAL A 18 10.74 4.30 7.64
N PRO A 19 11.31 5.26 6.90
CA PRO A 19 11.71 6.56 7.48
C PRO A 19 10.58 7.31 8.20
N PHE A 20 9.39 7.36 7.63
CA PHE A 20 8.24 8.05 8.22
C PHE A 20 7.39 7.17 9.15
N VAL A 21 7.63 5.86 9.14
CA VAL A 21 6.89 4.86 9.93
C VAL A 21 7.88 3.89 10.56
N PRO A 22 8.75 4.35 11.49
CA PRO A 22 9.84 3.54 12.04
C PRO A 22 9.38 2.31 12.82
N GLU A 23 8.10 2.24 13.17
CA GLU A 23 7.45 1.07 13.77
C GLU A 23 7.35 -0.12 12.80
N VAL A 24 7.58 0.11 11.50
CA VAL A 24 7.51 -0.93 10.45
C VAL A 24 8.88 -1.14 9.83
N THR A 25 9.31 -2.39 9.76
CA THR A 25 10.48 -2.83 9.00
C THR A 25 10.00 -3.43 7.68
N LEU A 26 10.56 -2.96 6.57
CA LEU A 26 10.32 -3.55 5.25
C LEU A 26 11.63 -4.10 4.65
N TRP A 27 11.52 -5.17 3.91
CA TRP A 27 12.55 -5.60 2.99
C TRP A 27 12.48 -4.70 1.75
N THR A 28 13.48 -3.82 1.58
CA THR A 28 13.52 -2.81 0.52
C THR A 28 14.78 -2.96 -0.32
N ALA A 29 14.70 -2.61 -1.60
CA ALA A 29 15.87 -2.59 -2.47
C ALA A 29 16.74 -1.35 -2.18
N ALA A 30 18.06 -1.53 -2.30
CA ALA A 30 19.01 -0.44 -2.11
C ALA A 30 18.96 0.58 -3.26
N GLU A 31 18.66 0.10 -4.48
CA GLU A 31 18.53 0.96 -5.65
C GLU A 31 17.47 0.39 -6.63
N PRO A 32 16.72 1.25 -7.36
CA PRO A 32 15.58 0.82 -8.14
C PRO A 32 15.94 0.24 -9.52
N PHE A 33 16.96 0.79 -10.20
CA PHE A 33 17.17 0.51 -11.63
C PHE A 33 17.66 -0.90 -11.90
N GLY A 34 18.69 -1.39 -11.19
CA GLY A 34 19.20 -2.75 -11.38
C GLY A 34 18.21 -3.84 -10.95
N LEU A 35 17.28 -3.52 -10.04
CA LEU A 35 16.19 -4.44 -9.71
C LEU A 35 15.15 -4.50 -10.84
N TRP A 36 14.82 -3.38 -11.44
CA TRP A 36 13.87 -3.34 -12.56
C TRP A 36 14.38 -4.20 -13.73
N ASP A 37 15.65 -4.04 -14.12
CA ASP A 37 16.28 -4.85 -15.18
C ASP A 37 16.23 -6.36 -14.87
N ARG A 38 16.36 -6.73 -13.58
CA ARG A 38 16.32 -8.14 -13.14
C ARG A 38 14.92 -8.76 -13.17
N THR A 39 13.87 -7.97 -13.09
CA THR A 39 12.49 -8.48 -13.12
C THR A 39 11.98 -8.75 -14.53
N GLU A 40 12.67 -8.27 -15.57
CA GLU A 40 12.28 -8.40 -16.99
C GLU A 40 10.80 -7.98 -17.25
N ARG A 41 10.29 -7.01 -16.49
CA ARG A 41 8.88 -6.58 -16.55
C ARG A 41 8.77 -5.15 -17.06
N ASP A 42 7.64 -4.86 -17.72
CA ASP A 42 7.33 -3.50 -18.19
C ASP A 42 7.03 -2.52 -17.05
N ALA A 43 6.66 -3.02 -15.85
CA ALA A 43 6.34 -2.20 -14.69
C ALA A 43 7.49 -2.15 -13.68
N PRO A 44 7.77 -0.99 -13.06
CA PRO A 44 8.72 -0.88 -11.97
C PRO A 44 8.41 -1.83 -10.80
N PRO A 45 9.41 -2.27 -10.02
CA PRO A 45 9.22 -3.13 -8.86
C PRO A 45 8.65 -2.32 -7.68
N PHE A 46 7.37 -1.89 -7.79
CA PHE A 46 6.70 -1.03 -6.79
C PHE A 46 6.73 -1.63 -5.38
N TRP A 47 6.72 -2.95 -5.27
CA TRP A 47 6.76 -3.71 -4.01
C TRP A 47 8.07 -3.55 -3.22
N ALA A 48 9.14 -3.11 -3.88
CA ALA A 48 10.48 -3.03 -3.27
C ALA A 48 10.74 -1.72 -2.52
N PHE A 49 9.76 -0.79 -2.46
CA PHE A 49 9.97 0.56 -1.92
C PHE A 49 8.78 1.05 -1.08
N PRO A 50 9.05 1.84 0.00
CA PRO A 50 8.01 2.52 0.76
C PRO A 50 7.60 3.82 0.05
N TRP A 51 6.58 3.76 -0.81
CA TRP A 51 6.08 4.93 -1.53
C TRP A 51 5.44 5.97 -0.61
N ALA A 52 5.42 7.23 -1.07
CA ALA A 52 5.01 8.35 -0.26
C ALA A 52 3.58 8.22 0.29
N GLY A 53 2.61 7.89 -0.57
CA GLY A 53 1.22 7.70 -0.16
C GLY A 53 1.07 6.57 0.86
N GLY A 54 1.78 5.44 0.63
CA GLY A 54 1.83 4.32 1.56
C GLY A 54 2.36 4.71 2.94
N GLN A 55 3.44 5.50 3.00
CA GLN A 55 3.97 6.00 4.27
C GLN A 55 2.99 6.93 4.99
N GLY A 56 2.36 7.87 4.25
CA GLY A 56 1.37 8.79 4.82
C GLY A 56 0.14 8.08 5.36
N LEU A 57 -0.40 7.07 4.63
CA LEU A 57 -1.56 6.31 5.09
C LEU A 57 -1.22 5.40 6.27
N ALA A 58 -0.06 4.76 6.25
CA ALA A 58 0.42 3.94 7.36
C ALA A 58 0.59 4.77 8.64
N ARG A 59 1.19 5.97 8.53
CA ARG A 59 1.31 6.90 9.66
C ARG A 59 -0.06 7.30 10.20
N TYR A 60 -1.00 7.67 9.32
CA TYR A 60 -2.36 8.03 9.72
C TYR A 60 -3.04 6.90 10.51
N VAL A 61 -2.96 5.68 10.00
CA VAL A 61 -3.61 4.50 10.64
C VAL A 61 -2.99 4.20 12.02
N LEU A 62 -1.68 4.37 12.19
CA LEU A 62 -1.01 4.18 13.47
C LEU A 62 -1.34 5.30 14.46
N ASP A 63 -1.49 6.54 14.01
CA ASP A 63 -1.87 7.68 14.84
C ASP A 63 -3.36 7.66 15.20
N HIS A 64 -4.20 7.01 14.39
CA HIS A 64 -5.66 6.89 14.53
C HIS A 64 -6.12 5.43 14.51
N PRO A 65 -5.68 4.61 15.50
CA PRO A 65 -5.95 3.17 15.50
C PRO A 65 -7.45 2.84 15.53
N GLU A 66 -8.30 3.71 16.04
CA GLU A 66 -9.76 3.56 16.04
C GLU A 66 -10.34 3.38 14.64
N THR A 67 -9.61 3.80 13.61
CA THR A 67 -9.99 3.62 12.20
C THR A 67 -10.08 2.15 11.81
N VAL A 68 -9.18 1.31 12.33
CA VAL A 68 -9.03 -0.10 11.93
C VAL A 68 -9.16 -1.10 13.07
N ALA A 69 -9.02 -0.67 14.33
CA ALA A 69 -9.01 -1.56 15.49
C ALA A 69 -10.28 -2.45 15.56
N GLY A 70 -10.06 -3.75 15.65
CA GLY A 70 -11.12 -4.76 15.69
C GLY A 70 -11.85 -5.02 14.36
N ARG A 71 -11.51 -4.32 13.29
CA ARG A 71 -12.16 -4.40 11.96
C ARG A 71 -11.41 -5.33 11.00
N ARG A 72 -12.12 -5.82 9.98
CA ARG A 72 -11.54 -6.46 8.81
C ARG A 72 -11.13 -5.37 7.80
N VAL A 73 -9.88 -5.40 7.39
CA VAL A 73 -9.26 -4.40 6.51
C VAL A 73 -8.88 -5.03 5.19
N LEU A 74 -9.13 -4.33 4.08
CA LEU A 74 -8.56 -4.63 2.77
C LEU A 74 -7.61 -3.50 2.39
N ASP A 75 -6.33 -3.82 2.19
CA ASP A 75 -5.32 -2.93 1.63
C ASP A 75 -5.18 -3.23 0.13
N VAL A 76 -5.51 -2.25 -0.70
CA VAL A 76 -5.66 -2.36 -2.16
C VAL A 76 -4.38 -1.91 -2.86
N ALA A 77 -3.87 -2.71 -3.80
CA ALA A 77 -2.60 -2.48 -4.48
C ALA A 77 -1.47 -2.27 -3.45
N SER A 78 -1.37 -3.21 -2.54
CA SER A 78 -0.63 -3.13 -1.28
C SER A 78 0.90 -3.01 -1.46
N GLY A 79 1.44 -3.39 -2.62
CA GLY A 79 2.85 -3.32 -2.96
C GLY A 79 3.75 -4.03 -1.95
N SER A 80 4.43 -3.27 -1.11
CA SER A 80 5.29 -3.80 -0.04
C SER A 80 4.54 -4.35 1.18
N GLY A 81 3.23 -4.11 1.31
CA GLY A 81 2.45 -4.43 2.49
C GLY A 81 2.53 -3.41 3.63
N LEU A 82 3.13 -2.25 3.39
CA LEU A 82 3.34 -1.23 4.43
C LEU A 82 2.05 -0.86 5.17
N VAL A 83 1.01 -0.52 4.41
CA VAL A 83 -0.27 -0.07 4.98
C VAL A 83 -0.99 -1.23 5.68
N ALA A 84 -0.95 -2.43 5.11
CA ALA A 84 -1.50 -3.63 5.73
C ALA A 84 -0.83 -3.96 7.08
N ILE A 85 0.49 -3.87 7.14
CA ILE A 85 1.27 -4.09 8.37
C ILE A 85 0.95 -3.02 9.42
N ALA A 86 0.87 -1.75 9.01
CA ALA A 86 0.46 -0.66 9.89
C ALA A 86 -0.95 -0.88 10.46
N ALA A 87 -1.92 -1.29 9.62
CA ALA A 87 -3.27 -1.62 10.06
C ALA A 87 -3.29 -2.80 11.05
N ALA A 88 -2.47 -3.82 10.82
CA ALA A 88 -2.31 -4.94 11.74
C ALA A 88 -1.75 -4.50 13.10
N LYS A 89 -0.69 -3.66 13.09
CA LYS A 89 -0.10 -3.09 14.32
C LYS A 89 -1.07 -2.16 15.05
N ALA A 90 -1.95 -1.46 14.34
CA ALA A 90 -3.02 -0.62 14.90
C ALA A 90 -4.23 -1.42 15.42
N GLY A 91 -4.16 -2.76 15.42
CA GLY A 91 -5.16 -3.62 16.05
C GLY A 91 -6.28 -4.08 15.14
N ALA A 92 -6.11 -4.05 13.81
CA ALA A 92 -7.05 -4.69 12.88
C ALA A 92 -7.22 -6.17 13.22
N ARG A 93 -8.47 -6.67 13.17
CA ARG A 93 -8.79 -8.08 13.45
C ARG A 93 -8.22 -9.03 12.40
N GLY A 94 -8.15 -8.57 11.17
CA GLY A 94 -7.58 -9.28 10.03
C GLY A 94 -7.36 -8.31 8.89
N VAL A 95 -6.29 -8.48 8.15
CA VAL A 95 -5.93 -7.62 7.02
C VAL A 95 -5.69 -8.49 5.80
N LEU A 96 -6.44 -8.22 4.75
CA LEU A 96 -6.17 -8.74 3.42
C LEU A 96 -5.35 -7.70 2.65
N ALA A 97 -4.09 -8.00 2.38
CA ALA A 97 -3.23 -7.22 1.51
C ALA A 97 -3.35 -7.75 0.08
N SER A 98 -3.88 -6.96 -0.83
CA SER A 98 -4.16 -7.39 -2.20
C SER A 98 -3.26 -6.69 -3.21
N ASP A 99 -2.74 -7.47 -4.15
CA ASP A 99 -1.98 -6.95 -5.28
C ASP A 99 -2.19 -7.85 -6.50
N ILE A 100 -1.90 -7.35 -7.70
CA ILE A 100 -1.91 -8.15 -8.93
C ILE A 100 -0.55 -8.79 -9.20
N ASP A 101 0.52 -8.21 -8.66
CA ASP A 101 1.90 -8.65 -8.84
C ASP A 101 2.27 -9.77 -7.84
N GLU A 102 2.73 -10.90 -8.34
CA GLU A 102 3.17 -12.02 -7.50
C GLU A 102 4.41 -11.69 -6.65
N HIS A 103 5.30 -10.79 -7.13
CA HIS A 103 6.43 -10.32 -6.33
C HIS A 103 5.94 -9.45 -5.16
N ALA A 104 4.90 -8.65 -5.35
CA ALA A 104 4.26 -7.93 -4.26
C ALA A 104 3.68 -8.89 -3.21
N LEU A 105 3.04 -9.98 -3.63
CA LEU A 105 2.53 -10.99 -2.69
C LEU A 105 3.66 -11.64 -1.87
N ALA A 106 4.82 -11.90 -2.50
CA ALA A 106 6.00 -12.42 -1.80
C ALA A 106 6.57 -11.38 -0.83
N ALA A 107 6.68 -10.12 -1.27
CA ALA A 107 7.15 -9.02 -0.42
C ALA A 107 6.23 -8.81 0.78
N ILE A 108 4.90 -8.80 0.59
CA ILE A 108 3.90 -8.71 1.67
C ILE A 108 4.12 -9.81 2.70
N ALA A 109 4.25 -11.06 2.27
CA ALA A 109 4.45 -12.20 3.17
C ALA A 109 5.75 -12.09 3.96
N LEU A 110 6.85 -11.73 3.30
CA LEU A 110 8.16 -11.52 3.91
C LEU A 110 8.13 -10.37 4.93
N ASN A 111 7.51 -9.25 4.56
CA ASN A 111 7.40 -8.07 5.40
C ASN A 111 6.46 -8.29 6.60
N ALA A 112 5.33 -8.97 6.40
CA ALA A 112 4.43 -9.35 7.48
C ALA A 112 5.14 -10.24 8.53
N ALA A 113 5.94 -11.21 8.07
CA ALA A 113 6.74 -12.05 8.96
C ALA A 113 7.80 -11.25 9.73
N ALA A 114 8.50 -10.30 9.07
CA ALA A 114 9.49 -9.44 9.69
C ALA A 114 8.92 -8.49 10.77
N ASN A 115 7.59 -8.28 10.75
CA ASN A 115 6.88 -7.41 11.71
C ASN A 115 5.99 -8.18 12.70
N ASP A 116 6.04 -9.52 12.73
CA ASP A 116 5.18 -10.38 13.56
C ASP A 116 3.67 -10.15 13.38
N THR A 117 3.25 -9.71 12.19
CA THR A 117 1.83 -9.40 11.87
C THR A 117 1.13 -10.58 11.19
N ARG A 118 0.88 -11.66 11.96
CA ARG A 118 0.29 -12.92 11.45
C ARG A 118 -1.13 -12.78 10.90
N GLN A 119 -1.85 -11.70 11.25
CA GLN A 119 -3.19 -11.39 10.75
C GLN A 119 -3.20 -10.76 9.36
N VAL A 120 -2.02 -10.46 8.78
CA VAL A 120 -1.90 -10.02 7.37
C VAL A 120 -1.85 -11.23 6.46
N THR A 121 -2.73 -11.26 5.47
CA THR A 121 -2.77 -12.31 4.44
C THR A 121 -2.62 -11.66 3.06
N ALA A 122 -1.66 -12.14 2.27
CA ALA A 122 -1.47 -11.69 0.89
C ALA A 122 -2.39 -12.45 -0.07
N ARG A 123 -3.05 -11.77 -1.00
CA ARG A 123 -3.88 -12.41 -2.04
C ARG A 123 -3.80 -11.65 -3.35
N ARG A 124 -3.69 -12.40 -4.44
CA ARG A 124 -3.80 -11.83 -5.78
C ARG A 124 -5.23 -11.40 -6.06
N VAL A 125 -5.42 -10.13 -6.40
CA VAL A 125 -6.72 -9.54 -6.74
C VAL A 125 -6.55 -8.60 -7.92
N ASP A 126 -7.37 -8.79 -8.93
CA ASP A 126 -7.53 -7.84 -10.02
C ASP A 126 -8.73 -6.95 -9.69
N LEU A 127 -8.51 -5.65 -9.55
CA LEU A 127 -9.54 -4.68 -9.18
C LEU A 127 -10.66 -4.54 -10.22
N THR A 128 -10.43 -4.97 -11.46
CA THR A 128 -11.45 -4.93 -12.51
C THR A 128 -12.57 -5.95 -12.31
N ALA A 129 -12.27 -7.03 -11.58
CA ALA A 129 -13.18 -8.16 -11.36
C ALA A 129 -13.46 -8.42 -9.87
N ALA A 130 -12.88 -7.61 -8.97
CA ALA A 130 -12.97 -7.84 -7.54
C ALA A 130 -14.19 -7.15 -6.92
N ASP A 131 -14.68 -7.76 -5.83
CA ASP A 131 -15.46 -7.07 -4.81
C ASP A 131 -14.62 -6.88 -3.54
N HIS A 132 -15.12 -6.09 -2.58
CA HIS A 132 -14.42 -5.86 -1.32
C HIS A 132 -14.63 -6.99 -0.29
N GLY A 133 -15.41 -8.02 -0.62
CA GLY A 133 -15.75 -9.12 0.30
C GLY A 133 -16.45 -8.62 1.56
N ASP A 134 -15.95 -9.07 2.71
CA ASP A 134 -16.46 -8.69 4.02
C ASP A 134 -15.61 -7.61 4.73
N ALA A 135 -14.76 -6.90 3.99
CA ALA A 135 -13.94 -5.83 4.53
C ALA A 135 -14.79 -4.64 5.00
N GLU A 136 -14.52 -4.20 6.21
CA GLU A 136 -15.20 -3.07 6.86
C GLU A 136 -14.46 -1.75 6.62
N VAL A 137 -13.15 -1.85 6.33
CA VAL A 137 -12.29 -0.71 5.99
C VAL A 137 -11.48 -1.05 4.75
N ILE A 138 -11.46 -0.12 3.80
CA ILE A 138 -10.63 -0.19 2.60
C ILE A 138 -9.56 0.88 2.69
N LEU A 139 -8.32 0.47 2.52
CA LEU A 139 -7.15 1.34 2.46
C LEU A 139 -6.55 1.27 1.06
N ALA A 140 -6.18 2.41 0.47
CA ALA A 140 -5.53 2.45 -0.83
C ALA A 140 -4.53 3.62 -0.88
N ALA A 141 -3.30 3.35 -1.28
CA ALA A 141 -2.27 4.37 -1.38
C ALA A 141 -1.60 4.35 -2.76
N ASP A 142 -1.25 5.52 -3.28
CA ASP A 142 -0.52 5.69 -4.55
C ASP A 142 -1.20 5.02 -5.78
N VAL A 143 -2.55 4.89 -5.80
CA VAL A 143 -3.29 4.21 -6.88
C VAL A 143 -3.72 5.13 -8.03
N PHE A 144 -3.38 6.43 -7.99
CA PHE A 144 -3.84 7.42 -8.95
C PHE A 144 -2.75 7.95 -9.91
N TYR A 145 -1.72 7.13 -10.18
CA TYR A 145 -0.58 7.54 -11.02
C TYR A 145 -0.78 7.25 -12.53
N GLN A 146 -1.71 6.37 -12.89
CA GLN A 146 -2.09 6.06 -14.27
C GLN A 146 -3.60 6.21 -14.45
N ARG A 147 -4.03 6.71 -15.62
CA ARG A 147 -5.45 7.02 -15.90
C ARG A 147 -6.38 5.82 -15.72
N ASP A 148 -6.06 4.70 -16.33
CA ASP A 148 -6.94 3.52 -16.34
C ASP A 148 -6.99 2.86 -14.96
N LEU A 149 -5.85 2.76 -14.29
CA LEU A 149 -5.78 2.28 -12.91
C LEU A 149 -6.58 3.20 -11.97
N ALA A 150 -6.44 4.52 -12.10
CA ALA A 150 -7.15 5.50 -11.28
C ALA A 150 -8.68 5.38 -11.46
N ALA A 151 -9.15 5.20 -12.69
CA ALA A 151 -10.57 5.00 -12.98
C ALA A 151 -11.09 3.70 -12.37
N THR A 152 -10.35 2.60 -12.52
CA THR A 152 -10.68 1.29 -11.95
C THR A 152 -10.69 1.34 -10.42
N ALA A 153 -9.65 1.91 -9.81
CA ALA A 153 -9.55 2.06 -8.36
C ALA A 153 -10.71 2.90 -7.81
N LEU A 154 -11.03 4.05 -8.43
CA LEU A 154 -12.14 4.89 -7.99
C LEU A 154 -13.49 4.17 -8.07
N ALA A 155 -13.72 3.41 -9.15
CA ALA A 155 -14.95 2.62 -9.30
C ALA A 155 -15.08 1.56 -8.19
N PHE A 156 -14.01 0.81 -7.93
CA PHE A 156 -13.95 -0.18 -6.84
C PHE A 156 -14.19 0.46 -5.46
N LEU A 157 -13.46 1.54 -5.14
CA LEU A 157 -13.57 2.25 -3.86
C LEU A 157 -14.97 2.82 -3.65
N THR A 158 -15.57 3.38 -4.71
CA THR A 158 -16.94 3.90 -4.67
C THR A 158 -17.97 2.78 -4.43
N ALA A 159 -17.78 1.62 -5.06
CA ALA A 159 -18.67 0.47 -4.84
C ALA A 159 -18.55 -0.04 -3.39
N ALA A 160 -17.35 -0.18 -2.86
CA ALA A 160 -17.11 -0.57 -1.47
C ALA A 160 -17.73 0.43 -0.47
N ARG A 161 -17.57 1.73 -0.74
CA ARG A 161 -18.17 2.79 0.09
C ARG A 161 -19.69 2.73 0.10
N ARG A 162 -20.31 2.52 -1.07
CA ARG A 162 -21.77 2.34 -1.19
C ARG A 162 -22.28 1.11 -0.46
N ALA A 163 -21.46 0.07 -0.35
CA ALA A 163 -21.77 -1.14 0.42
C ALA A 163 -21.55 -0.96 1.93
N GLY A 164 -21.12 0.21 2.39
CA GLY A 164 -20.98 0.56 3.81
C GLY A 164 -19.58 0.50 4.37
N ALA A 165 -18.56 0.15 3.57
CA ALA A 165 -17.18 0.17 4.04
C ALA A 165 -16.69 1.61 4.29
N THR A 166 -15.84 1.79 5.30
CA THR A 166 -15.02 3.00 5.44
C THR A 166 -13.91 2.97 4.41
N VAL A 167 -13.73 4.04 3.63
CA VAL A 167 -12.68 4.11 2.59
C VAL A 167 -11.74 5.24 2.89
N LEU A 168 -10.45 4.94 3.01
CA LEU A 168 -9.37 5.91 3.11
C LEU A 168 -8.37 5.72 1.98
N VAL A 169 -7.94 6.84 1.42
CA VAL A 169 -6.95 6.90 0.34
C VAL A 169 -5.86 7.86 0.71
N ALA A 170 -4.62 7.58 0.32
CA ALA A 170 -3.53 8.54 0.45
C ALA A 170 -2.76 8.70 -0.87
N ASP A 171 -2.42 9.95 -1.18
CA ASP A 171 -1.76 10.26 -2.45
C ASP A 171 -0.89 11.53 -2.33
N PRO A 172 0.30 11.54 -2.94
CA PRO A 172 1.18 12.72 -3.01
C PRO A 172 0.82 13.68 -4.16
N ALA A 173 -0.46 13.82 -4.48
CA ALA A 173 -0.99 14.65 -5.55
C ALA A 173 -0.60 14.17 -6.97
N ARG A 174 -0.63 12.86 -7.21
CA ARG A 174 -0.45 12.26 -8.55
C ARG A 174 -1.45 12.83 -9.56
N ALA A 175 -1.15 12.66 -10.86
CA ALA A 175 -1.86 13.34 -11.94
C ALA A 175 -3.37 13.03 -12.03
N PHE A 176 -3.82 11.86 -11.55
CA PHE A 176 -5.20 11.39 -11.73
C PHE A 176 -5.99 11.28 -10.43
N VAL A 177 -5.55 11.98 -9.36
CA VAL A 177 -6.30 12.04 -8.09
C VAL A 177 -7.69 12.66 -8.32
N PRO A 178 -8.79 11.96 -8.00
CA PRO A 178 -10.15 12.45 -8.20
C PRO A 178 -10.58 13.40 -7.05
N ARG A 179 -9.99 14.59 -7.01
CA ARG A 179 -10.12 15.52 -5.87
C ARG A 179 -11.55 15.98 -5.61
N ALA A 180 -12.42 15.97 -6.63
CA ALA A 180 -13.81 16.36 -6.49
C ALA A 180 -14.65 15.33 -5.72
N GLU A 181 -14.23 14.07 -5.74
CA GLU A 181 -14.90 12.93 -5.12
C GLU A 181 -14.36 12.62 -3.72
N LEU A 182 -13.28 13.28 -3.30
CA LEU A 182 -12.56 12.97 -2.08
C LEU A 182 -12.64 14.12 -1.06
N THR A 183 -12.80 13.77 0.21
CA THR A 183 -12.75 14.72 1.32
C THR A 183 -11.39 14.61 2.03
N ARG A 184 -10.66 15.72 2.13
CA ARG A 184 -9.38 15.76 2.82
C ARG A 184 -9.55 15.52 4.32
N VAL A 185 -8.75 14.62 4.88
CA VAL A 185 -8.73 14.27 6.29
C VAL A 185 -7.46 14.80 6.97
N MET A 186 -6.28 14.51 6.41
CA MET A 186 -4.99 14.86 6.99
C MET A 186 -3.96 15.12 5.89
N THR A 187 -2.90 15.84 6.22
CA THR A 187 -1.76 16.06 5.32
C THR A 187 -0.45 15.88 6.09
N TYR A 188 0.51 15.21 5.45
CA TYR A 188 1.84 14.91 5.99
C TYR A 188 2.93 15.36 5.01
N GLU A 189 4.06 15.81 5.57
CA GLU A 189 5.31 15.98 4.84
C GLU A 189 6.15 14.71 5.00
N VAL A 190 6.21 13.89 3.95
CA VAL A 190 6.78 12.54 3.98
C VAL A 190 8.17 12.55 3.35
N PRO A 191 9.22 12.16 4.09
CA PRO A 191 10.55 11.98 3.51
C PRO A 191 10.55 10.79 2.56
N VAL A 192 11.14 10.98 1.38
CA VAL A 192 11.18 9.95 0.32
C VAL A 192 12.59 9.81 -0.24
N LEU A 193 12.84 8.67 -0.90
CA LEU A 193 14.08 8.46 -1.62
C LEU A 193 14.08 9.30 -2.90
N GLN A 194 14.97 10.29 -2.98
CA GLN A 194 15.04 11.21 -4.12
C GLN A 194 15.33 10.51 -5.46
N VAL A 195 15.87 9.31 -5.43
CA VAL A 195 16.06 8.49 -6.64
C VAL A 195 14.75 7.96 -7.22
N LEU A 196 13.69 7.88 -6.40
CA LEU A 196 12.35 7.41 -6.81
C LEU A 196 11.36 8.57 -7.05
N GLU A 197 11.61 9.70 -6.43
CA GLU A 197 10.73 10.86 -6.45
C GLU A 197 11.54 12.11 -6.84
N ASP A 198 10.91 13.11 -7.43
CA ASP A 198 11.55 14.34 -7.91
C ASP A 198 12.01 15.29 -6.81
N THR A 199 11.58 15.06 -5.55
CA THR A 199 11.92 15.86 -4.37
C THR A 199 12.27 14.98 -3.19
N PRO A 200 13.04 15.45 -2.18
CA PRO A 200 13.35 14.66 -0.98
C PRO A 200 12.17 14.55 0.00
N VAL A 201 11.14 15.36 -0.15
CA VAL A 201 9.93 15.37 0.67
C VAL A 201 8.71 15.51 -0.23
N LYS A 202 7.67 14.71 0.02
CA LYS A 202 6.36 14.79 -0.65
C LYS A 202 5.28 15.18 0.33
N THR A 203 4.46 16.14 -0.07
CA THR A 203 3.20 16.44 0.64
C THR A 203 2.17 15.36 0.30
N VAL A 204 1.87 14.49 1.25
CA VAL A 204 0.88 13.42 1.12
C VAL A 204 -0.42 13.84 1.79
N THR A 205 -1.53 13.72 1.09
CA THR A 205 -2.85 13.94 1.67
C THR A 205 -3.60 12.62 1.83
N VAL A 206 -4.12 12.40 3.04
CA VAL A 206 -5.07 11.34 3.35
C VAL A 206 -6.47 11.89 3.11
N TYR A 207 -7.27 11.13 2.39
CA TYR A 207 -8.65 11.45 2.05
C TYR A 207 -9.59 10.35 2.52
N SER A 208 -10.84 10.72 2.80
CA SER A 208 -11.97 9.79 2.88
C SER A 208 -12.85 9.91 1.63
N LEU A 209 -13.46 8.82 1.24
CA LEU A 209 -14.53 8.81 0.24
C LEU A 209 -15.87 8.98 0.99
N PRO A 210 -16.64 10.06 0.75
CA PRO A 210 -17.87 10.38 1.47
C PRO A 210 -19.03 9.42 1.20
#